data_6d8fed271b76ec5316bf320089e4119c
#
_entry.id   6d8fed271b76ec5316bf320089e4119c
#
_cell.length_a   1.000
_cell.length_b   1.000
_cell.length_c   1.000
_cell.angle_alpha   90.00
_cell.angle_beta   90.00
_cell.angle_gamma   90.00
#
_symmetry.space_group_name_H-M   'P 1'
#
loop_
_entity.id
_entity.type
_entity.pdbx_description
1 polymer ?
#
loop_
_entity_poly.entity_id
_entity_poly.type
_entity_poly.pdbx_seq_one_letter_code
_entity_poly.pdbx_strand_id
1 'polypeptide(L)'
;DSKAETIDKDTYRQYFCKRKPNSTWSKINKKKIETLTAKGLMTKAGFAVIDIAKQNGSWTILDEVEELIIPSGLEKAFEKFENSKDYFSSLSKSKKKGLLQWIALAKKDTTRQKRIFEIAENASQQQLPKQFRPQKSDL
;
A
#
# COMPACT_ATOMS: atom_id res chain seq x y z
N ASP A 1 11.23 4.69 9.99
CA ASP A 1 10.28 5.31 10.90
C ASP A 1 8.95 4.57 10.84
N SER A 2 8.44 4.14 11.94
CA SER A 2 7.23 3.33 11.96
C SER A 2 6.11 3.95 12.81
N LYS A 3 6.44 4.67 13.83
CA LYS A 3 5.44 5.23 14.74
C LYS A 3 5.95 6.53 15.36
N ALA A 4 5.10 7.53 15.34
CA ALA A 4 5.30 8.77 16.08
C ALA A 4 4.23 8.89 17.16
N GLU A 5 4.61 9.39 18.31
CA GLU A 5 3.73 9.60 19.46
C GLU A 5 3.95 11.02 19.99
N THR A 6 2.90 11.81 20.02
CA THR A 6 2.95 13.16 20.58
C THR A 6 3.03 13.09 22.10
N ILE A 7 4.01 13.76 22.68
CA ILE A 7 4.18 13.86 24.14
C ILE A 7 3.49 15.12 24.64
N ASP A 8 3.79 16.26 24.01
CA ASP A 8 3.17 17.55 24.29
C ASP A 8 3.16 18.40 23.01
N LYS A 9 2.73 19.67 23.09
CA LYS A 9 2.59 20.55 21.92
C LYS A 9 3.90 20.80 21.16
N ASP A 10 5.05 20.67 21.83
CA ASP A 10 6.35 20.98 21.25
C ASP A 10 7.26 19.75 21.11
N THR A 11 6.83 18.60 21.62
CA THR A 11 7.66 17.40 21.70
C THR A 11 6.91 16.16 21.21
N TYR A 12 7.59 15.35 20.44
CA TYR A 12 7.09 14.04 20.03
C TYR A 12 8.19 12.98 20.12
N ARG A 13 7.78 11.74 20.23
CA ARG A 13 8.65 10.58 20.23
C ARG A 13 8.48 9.85 18.90
N GLN A 14 9.58 9.49 18.29
CA GLN A 14 9.56 8.71 17.06
C GLN A 14 10.35 7.42 17.25
N TYR A 15 9.77 6.31 16.81
CA TYR A 15 10.40 4.99 16.86
C TYR A 15 11.17 4.75 15.57
N PHE A 16 12.42 4.33 15.70
CA PHE A 16 13.27 3.91 14.59
C PHE A 16 13.58 2.43 14.74
N CYS A 17 13.51 1.70 13.65
CA CYS A 17 13.88 0.28 13.61
C CYS A 17 14.62 -0.03 12.33
N LYS A 18 15.37 -1.13 12.34
CA LYS A 18 15.99 -1.63 11.11
C LYS A 18 14.91 -2.07 10.12
N ARG A 19 15.11 -1.74 8.86
CA ARG A 19 14.18 -2.13 7.82
C ARG A 19 14.27 -3.63 7.57
N LYS A 20 13.12 -4.29 7.52
CA LYS A 20 13.06 -5.73 7.20
C LYS A 20 13.32 -5.94 5.70
N PRO A 21 13.96 -7.08 5.30
CA PRO A 21 14.28 -7.33 3.90
C PRO A 21 13.07 -7.28 2.95
N ASN A 22 11.90 -7.69 3.42
CA ASN A 22 10.67 -7.72 2.63
C ASN A 22 9.78 -6.49 2.84
N SER A 23 10.28 -5.44 3.50
CA SER A 23 9.52 -4.19 3.63
C SER A 23 9.32 -3.54 2.27
N THR A 24 8.12 -3.04 2.03
CA THR A 24 7.77 -2.36 0.79
C THR A 24 8.35 -0.96 0.71
N TRP A 25 8.50 -0.45 -0.52
CA TRP A 25 9.06 0.86 -0.79
C TRP A 25 8.04 1.72 -1.53
N SER A 26 7.52 2.73 -0.87
CA SER A 26 6.60 3.68 -1.48
C SER A 26 7.34 4.68 -2.38
N LYS A 27 6.61 5.33 -3.27
CA LYS A 27 7.14 6.40 -4.13
C LYS A 27 7.80 7.51 -3.32
N ILE A 28 7.21 7.89 -2.19
CA ILE A 28 7.76 8.91 -1.29
C ILE A 28 9.11 8.47 -0.73
N ASN A 29 9.22 7.22 -0.29
CA ASN A 29 10.48 6.67 0.24
C ASN A 29 11.57 6.63 -0.82
N LYS A 30 11.24 6.21 -2.05
CA LYS A 30 12.17 6.21 -3.17
C LYS A 30 12.68 7.61 -3.51
N LYS A 31 11.79 8.60 -3.51
CA LYS A 31 12.15 10.00 -3.75
C LYS A 31 13.08 10.54 -2.67
N LYS A 32 12.84 10.20 -1.40
CA LYS A 32 13.73 10.56 -0.29
C LYS A 32 15.13 9.97 -0.49
N ILE A 33 15.22 8.73 -0.96
CA ILE A 33 16.51 8.08 -1.26
C ILE A 33 17.24 8.80 -2.37
N GLU A 34 16.58 9.16 -3.46
CA GLU A 34 17.18 9.94 -4.54
C GLU A 34 17.75 11.26 -4.02
N THR A 35 16.99 11.98 -3.20
CA THR A 35 17.43 13.23 -2.57
C THR A 35 18.66 13.02 -1.67
N LEU A 36 18.61 12.02 -0.81
CA LEU A 36 19.71 11.71 0.10
C LEU A 36 20.98 11.27 -0.65
N THR A 37 20.81 10.50 -1.71
CA THR A 37 21.93 10.07 -2.57
C THR A 37 22.57 11.26 -3.26
N ALA A 38 21.77 12.17 -3.84
CA ALA A 38 22.27 13.38 -4.49
C ALA A 38 23.04 14.29 -3.53
N LYS A 39 22.62 14.32 -2.24
CA LYS A 39 23.30 15.10 -1.20
C LYS A 39 24.49 14.39 -0.56
N GLY A 40 24.80 13.15 -0.97
CA GLY A 40 25.88 12.35 -0.38
C GLY A 40 25.60 11.89 1.06
N LEU A 41 24.34 11.84 1.47
CA LEU A 41 23.94 11.48 2.83
C LEU A 41 23.56 10.01 3.01
N MET A 42 23.52 9.21 1.93
CA MET A 42 23.25 7.79 2.01
C MET A 42 24.44 7.01 2.56
N THR A 43 24.14 6.06 3.46
CA THR A 43 25.14 5.18 4.07
C THR A 43 25.27 3.85 3.34
N LYS A 44 26.38 3.13 3.57
CA LYS A 44 26.54 1.75 3.07
C LYS A 44 25.40 0.84 3.54
N ALA A 45 24.99 0.96 4.80
CA ALA A 45 23.88 0.19 5.35
C ALA A 45 22.56 0.50 4.62
N GLY A 46 22.31 1.77 4.28
CA GLY A 46 21.16 2.18 3.50
C GLY A 46 21.15 1.59 2.09
N PHE A 47 22.27 1.62 1.39
CA PHE A 47 22.39 1.00 0.08
C PHE A 47 22.24 -0.52 0.13
N ALA A 48 22.76 -1.18 1.17
CA ALA A 48 22.63 -2.63 1.33
C ALA A 48 21.15 -3.08 1.45
N VAL A 49 20.32 -2.37 2.22
CA VAL A 49 18.91 -2.71 2.33
C VAL A 49 18.13 -2.45 1.04
N ILE A 50 18.54 -1.45 0.26
CA ILE A 50 17.97 -1.18 -1.06
C ILE A 50 18.32 -2.32 -2.04
N ASP A 51 19.55 -2.79 -2.06
CA ASP A 51 19.98 -3.90 -2.91
C ASP A 51 19.22 -5.19 -2.59
N ILE A 52 19.03 -5.49 -1.32
CA ILE A 52 18.21 -6.63 -0.88
C ILE A 52 16.78 -6.50 -1.40
N ALA A 53 16.18 -5.32 -1.27
CA ALA A 53 14.81 -5.07 -1.74
C ALA A 53 14.70 -5.23 -3.27
N LYS A 54 15.68 -4.79 -4.02
CA LYS A 54 15.73 -4.96 -5.48
C LYS A 54 15.85 -6.43 -5.89
N GLN A 55 16.65 -7.20 -5.16
CA GLN A 55 16.84 -8.63 -5.42
C GLN A 55 15.59 -9.46 -5.11
N ASN A 56 14.85 -9.14 -4.06
CA ASN A 56 13.69 -9.91 -3.63
C ASN A 56 12.34 -9.39 -4.16
N GLY A 57 12.32 -8.34 -4.98
CA GLY A 57 11.12 -7.76 -5.57
C GLY A 57 10.37 -6.74 -4.69
N SER A 58 10.77 -6.54 -3.45
CA SER A 58 10.11 -5.60 -2.53
C SER A 58 10.23 -4.14 -2.99
N TRP A 59 11.29 -3.84 -3.75
CA TRP A 59 11.52 -2.50 -4.29
C TRP A 59 10.41 -2.05 -5.25
N THR A 60 9.90 -2.95 -6.08
CA THR A 60 8.97 -2.64 -7.17
C THR A 60 7.53 -3.07 -6.91
N ILE A 61 7.27 -3.79 -5.83
CA ILE A 61 5.96 -4.41 -5.57
C ILE A 61 4.80 -3.39 -5.52
N LEU A 62 5.06 -2.14 -5.15
CA LEU A 62 4.06 -1.09 -5.07
C LEU A 62 4.04 -0.14 -6.27
N ASP A 63 4.87 -0.35 -7.28
CA ASP A 63 4.99 0.59 -8.40
C ASP A 63 3.66 0.76 -9.16
N GLU A 64 2.98 -0.33 -9.49
CA GLU A 64 1.68 -0.30 -10.15
C GLU A 64 0.59 0.29 -9.23
N VAL A 65 0.66 0.01 -7.93
CA VAL A 65 -0.27 0.58 -6.93
C VAL A 65 -0.14 2.11 -6.89
N GLU A 66 1.08 2.62 -6.92
CA GLU A 66 1.34 4.07 -6.91
C GLU A 66 0.79 4.76 -8.15
N GLU A 67 0.77 4.09 -9.29
CA GLU A 67 0.17 4.58 -10.54
C GLU A 67 -1.33 4.26 -10.66
N LEU A 68 -1.95 3.67 -9.64
CA LEU A 68 -3.37 3.28 -9.62
C LEU A 68 -3.75 2.32 -10.76
N ILE A 69 -2.83 1.46 -11.16
CA ILE A 69 -3.08 0.45 -12.19
C ILE A 69 -3.94 -0.66 -11.60
N ILE A 70 -5.07 -0.92 -12.24
CA ILE A 70 -6.00 -1.98 -11.81
C ILE A 70 -5.49 -3.31 -12.36
N PRO A 71 -5.22 -4.32 -11.50
CA PRO A 71 -4.82 -5.65 -11.96
C PRO A 71 -5.87 -6.27 -12.86
N SER A 72 -5.44 -7.07 -13.84
CA SER A 72 -6.35 -7.74 -14.78
C SER A 72 -7.39 -8.62 -14.09
N GLY A 73 -7.02 -9.28 -12.99
CA GLY A 73 -7.95 -10.07 -12.17
C GLY A 73 -9.07 -9.24 -11.56
N LEU A 74 -8.75 -8.02 -11.11
CA LEU A 74 -9.76 -7.10 -10.57
C LEU A 74 -10.66 -6.53 -11.66
N GLU A 75 -10.11 -6.21 -12.83
CA GLU A 75 -10.92 -5.80 -14.00
C GLU A 75 -11.95 -6.87 -14.38
N LYS A 76 -11.53 -8.13 -14.46
CA LYS A 76 -12.42 -9.26 -14.74
C LYS A 76 -13.49 -9.44 -13.65
N ALA A 77 -13.14 -9.23 -12.40
CA ALA A 77 -14.09 -9.30 -11.30
C ALA A 77 -15.13 -8.18 -11.40
N PHE A 78 -14.72 -6.98 -11.78
CA PHE A 78 -15.65 -5.86 -11.99
C PHE A 78 -16.66 -6.14 -13.11
N GLU A 79 -16.27 -6.88 -14.13
CA GLU A 79 -17.19 -7.30 -15.21
C GLU A 79 -18.30 -8.23 -14.71
N LYS A 80 -18.03 -9.01 -13.66
CA LYS A 80 -18.98 -9.95 -13.07
C LYS A 80 -19.97 -9.29 -12.11
N PHE A 81 -19.61 -8.15 -11.54
CA PHE A 81 -20.41 -7.45 -10.55
C PHE A 81 -20.82 -6.07 -11.06
N GLU A 82 -22.10 -5.91 -11.32
CA GLU A 82 -22.66 -4.67 -11.86
C GLU A 82 -22.36 -3.48 -10.95
N ASN A 83 -22.02 -2.33 -11.56
CA ASN A 83 -21.69 -1.06 -10.87
C ASN A 83 -20.47 -1.10 -9.97
N SER A 84 -19.76 -2.20 -9.86
CA SER A 84 -18.58 -2.33 -8.99
C SER A 84 -17.43 -1.44 -9.43
N LYS A 85 -17.15 -1.36 -10.72
CA LYS A 85 -16.09 -0.51 -11.26
C LYS A 85 -16.37 0.98 -11.05
N ASP A 86 -17.61 1.40 -11.24
CA ASP A 86 -18.04 2.79 -11.03
C ASP A 86 -17.84 3.21 -9.58
N TYR A 87 -18.23 2.36 -8.64
CA TYR A 87 -18.01 2.60 -7.22
C TYR A 87 -16.51 2.70 -6.89
N PHE A 88 -15.70 1.76 -7.37
CA PHE A 88 -14.25 1.79 -7.18
C PHE A 88 -13.63 3.07 -7.74
N SER A 89 -14.02 3.47 -8.93
CA SER A 89 -13.53 4.67 -9.58
C SER A 89 -13.90 5.95 -8.83
N SER A 90 -15.01 5.95 -8.10
CA SER A 90 -15.47 7.08 -7.29
C SER A 90 -14.69 7.26 -5.97
N LEU A 91 -13.94 6.25 -5.55
CA LEU A 91 -13.17 6.30 -4.31
C LEU A 91 -12.03 7.32 -4.39
N SER A 92 -11.64 7.84 -3.24
CA SER A 92 -10.46 8.71 -3.14
C SER A 92 -9.19 7.96 -3.55
N LYS A 93 -8.19 8.69 -4.00
CA LYS A 93 -6.88 8.13 -4.37
C LYS A 93 -6.29 7.28 -3.25
N SER A 94 -6.39 7.73 -2.01
CA SER A 94 -5.90 7.03 -0.83
C SER A 94 -6.61 5.67 -0.63
N LYS A 95 -7.92 5.64 -0.77
CA LYS A 95 -8.71 4.39 -0.65
C LYS A 95 -8.39 3.41 -1.77
N LYS A 96 -8.28 3.89 -3.01
CA LYS A 96 -7.87 3.06 -4.15
C LYS A 96 -6.50 2.43 -3.91
N LYS A 97 -5.51 3.23 -3.49
CA LYS A 97 -4.17 2.73 -3.15
C LYS A 97 -4.20 1.67 -2.05
N GLY A 98 -4.97 1.90 -1.00
CA GLY A 98 -5.11 0.93 0.10
C GLY A 98 -5.63 -0.42 -0.37
N LEU A 99 -6.67 -0.43 -1.21
CA LEU A 99 -7.23 -1.66 -1.77
C LEU A 99 -6.26 -2.36 -2.73
N LEU A 100 -5.62 -1.62 -3.62
CA LEU A 100 -4.65 -2.17 -4.57
C LEU A 100 -3.41 -2.72 -3.86
N GLN A 101 -2.93 -2.05 -2.83
CA GLN A 101 -1.84 -2.53 -1.99
C GLN A 101 -2.21 -3.84 -1.29
N TRP A 102 -3.42 -3.94 -0.78
CA TRP A 102 -3.92 -5.15 -0.13
C TRP A 102 -3.90 -6.36 -1.06
N ILE A 103 -4.26 -6.16 -2.33
CA ILE A 103 -4.14 -7.20 -3.37
C ILE A 103 -2.67 -7.53 -3.63
N ALA A 104 -1.84 -6.51 -3.86
CA ALA A 104 -0.42 -6.68 -4.21
C ALA A 104 0.39 -7.41 -3.13
N LEU A 105 0.06 -7.21 -1.86
CA LEU A 105 0.75 -7.82 -0.73
C LEU A 105 0.27 -9.23 -0.40
N ALA A 106 -0.73 -9.76 -1.10
CA ALA A 106 -1.16 -11.15 -0.93
C ALA A 106 -0.04 -12.10 -1.38
N LYS A 107 0.45 -12.93 -0.49
CA LYS A 107 1.55 -13.87 -0.76
C LYS A 107 1.12 -15.06 -1.60
N LYS A 108 -0.12 -15.53 -1.40
CA LYS A 108 -0.68 -16.67 -2.12
C LYS A 108 -1.69 -16.20 -3.15
N ASP A 109 -1.74 -16.87 -4.30
CA ASP A 109 -2.70 -16.57 -5.35
C ASP A 109 -4.15 -16.74 -4.87
N THR A 110 -4.43 -17.78 -4.09
CA THR A 110 -5.75 -18.01 -3.48
C THR A 110 -6.20 -16.82 -2.60
N THR A 111 -5.31 -16.27 -1.82
CA THR A 111 -5.57 -15.08 -1.00
C THR A 111 -5.81 -13.85 -1.87
N ARG A 112 -5.02 -13.69 -2.93
CA ARG A 112 -5.17 -12.60 -3.89
C ARG A 112 -6.53 -12.63 -4.57
N GLN A 113 -6.94 -13.79 -5.05
CA GLN A 113 -8.25 -13.99 -5.70
C GLN A 113 -9.41 -13.70 -4.73
N LYS A 114 -9.30 -14.15 -3.49
CA LYS A 114 -10.28 -13.86 -2.45
C LYS A 114 -10.43 -12.37 -2.18
N ARG A 115 -9.31 -11.64 -2.10
CA ARG A 115 -9.30 -10.20 -1.88
C ARG A 115 -9.89 -9.44 -3.06
N ILE A 116 -9.55 -9.84 -4.28
CA ILE A 116 -10.13 -9.30 -5.51
C ILE A 116 -11.65 -9.47 -5.53
N PHE A 117 -12.14 -10.67 -5.23
CA PHE A 117 -13.56 -10.97 -5.15
C PHE A 117 -14.26 -10.11 -4.10
N GLU A 118 -13.68 -10.01 -2.92
CA GLU A 118 -14.22 -9.21 -1.82
C GLU A 118 -14.37 -7.73 -2.20
N ILE A 119 -13.38 -7.17 -2.88
CA ILE A 119 -13.42 -5.78 -3.37
C ILE A 119 -14.56 -5.61 -4.38
N ALA A 120 -14.66 -6.47 -5.37
CA ALA A 120 -15.67 -6.36 -6.42
C ALA A 120 -17.09 -6.60 -5.91
N GLU A 121 -17.29 -7.60 -5.07
CA GLU A 121 -18.58 -7.91 -4.47
C GLU A 121 -19.08 -6.75 -3.59
N ASN A 122 -18.26 -6.26 -2.69
CA ASN A 122 -18.62 -5.12 -1.84
C ASN A 122 -18.85 -3.84 -2.65
N ALA A 123 -18.03 -3.61 -3.68
CA ALA A 123 -18.20 -2.46 -4.58
C ALA A 123 -19.54 -2.47 -5.30
N SER A 124 -20.06 -3.64 -5.69
CA SER A 124 -21.39 -3.77 -6.31
C SER A 124 -22.51 -3.36 -5.35
N GLN A 125 -22.26 -3.46 -4.06
CA GLN A 125 -23.19 -3.02 -2.99
C GLN A 125 -22.85 -1.61 -2.48
N GLN A 126 -21.98 -0.90 -3.17
CA GLN A 126 -21.49 0.43 -2.79
C GLN A 126 -20.86 0.46 -1.39
N GLN A 127 -20.08 -0.56 -1.08
CA GLN A 127 -19.40 -0.72 0.20
C GLN A 127 -17.91 -1.03 0.00
N LEU A 128 -17.11 -0.67 1.00
CA LEU A 128 -15.73 -1.13 1.11
C LEU A 128 -15.70 -2.52 1.76
N PRO A 129 -14.66 -3.34 1.49
CA PRO A 129 -14.41 -4.54 2.28
C PRO A 129 -14.42 -4.22 3.77
N LYS A 130 -14.89 -5.16 4.59
CA LYS A 130 -15.15 -4.95 6.02
C LYS A 130 -14.01 -4.26 6.77
N GLN A 131 -12.79 -4.65 6.51
CA GLN A 131 -11.61 -4.12 7.19
C GLN A 131 -11.22 -2.69 6.76
N PHE A 132 -11.77 -2.20 5.67
CA PHE A 132 -11.56 -0.83 5.19
C PHE A 132 -12.70 0.11 5.54
N ARG A 133 -13.75 -0.39 6.18
CA ARG A 133 -14.87 0.43 6.62
C ARG A 133 -14.48 1.25 7.84
N PRO A 134 -14.99 2.49 7.98
CA PRO A 134 -14.79 3.27 9.19
C PRO A 134 -15.29 2.45 10.40
N GLN A 135 -14.48 2.36 11.43
CA GLN A 135 -14.95 1.82 12.70
C GLN A 135 -16.01 2.77 13.23
N LYS A 136 -17.19 2.24 13.56
CA LYS A 136 -18.14 3.00 14.36
C LYS A 136 -17.44 3.26 15.68
N SER A 137 -17.18 4.52 15.97
CA SER A 137 -16.83 4.91 17.33
C SER A 137 -18.02 4.55 18.19
N ASP A 138 -17.88 3.58 19.05
CA ASP A 138 -18.85 3.34 20.11
C ASP A 138 -18.82 4.55 21.02
N LEU A 139 -19.80 5.40 20.84
CA LEU A 139 -20.10 6.47 21.80
C LEU A 139 -20.82 5.85 22.98
#